data_fd461df59cc7312e8b7f894ebde72b07
#
_entry.id   fd461df59cc7312e8b7f894ebde72b07
#
_cell.length_a   1.000
_cell.length_b   1.000
_cell.length_c   1.000
_cell.angle_alpha   90.00
_cell.angle_beta   90.00
_cell.angle_gamma   90.00
#
_symmetry.space_group_name_H-M   'P 1'
#
loop_
_entity.id
_entity.type
_entity.pdbx_description
1 polymer ?
#
loop_
_entity_poly.entity_id
_entity_poly.type
_entity_poly.pdbx_seq_one_letter_code
_entity_poly.pdbx_strand_id
1 'polypeptide(L)'
;MIRAVVSADPMITVVGEAADPYQAREKIKQLNPDVVTLDVEMPRMDGIAFLEKIMSLRPMPVIMVSTLTGKGTEVTLRALELGAVDYVAKPQDQDLSSIATELIAKIKIARFAQVRQSGRARTPDKGGRPLAGPACYNAKIIVIGSSTGGVEALHAIIRRLPAGCPPIVIAQHISGGFSARFAARVDKDCAPRVKEIEDGEILQAGTIYIGEGGKHFTVRKRGVQLIGHVACGDENDSYRPSVDRLFKSVVTSVGADAVGVILTGMGKDGAEGLLSLRRAGAMTLGQDEASCVVYGMPKAAMMAGAVAKQVPLSQMAQEILIASAGNKTARKAGVA
;
A
#
# COMPACT_ATOMS: atom_id res chain seq x y z
N MET A 1 20.04 -7.14 -19.57
CA MET A 1 18.64 -6.80 -19.88
C MET A 1 18.16 -5.63 -19.02
N ILE A 2 18.01 -5.73 -17.69
CA ILE A 2 17.63 -4.61 -16.79
C ILE A 2 18.54 -3.39 -16.95
N ARG A 3 19.87 -3.59 -17.06
CA ARG A 3 20.84 -2.52 -17.30
C ARG A 3 20.49 -1.64 -18.48
N ALA A 4 20.17 -2.24 -19.64
CA ALA A 4 19.89 -1.48 -20.86
C ALA A 4 18.68 -0.56 -20.67
N VAL A 5 17.64 -1.08 -20.01
CA VAL A 5 16.41 -0.33 -19.70
C VAL A 5 16.68 0.84 -18.74
N VAL A 6 17.41 0.58 -17.66
CA VAL A 6 17.64 1.57 -16.60
C VAL A 6 18.66 2.64 -17.02
N SER A 7 19.66 2.27 -17.85
CA SER A 7 20.68 3.22 -18.36
C SER A 7 20.12 4.19 -19.41
N ALA A 8 18.91 4.01 -19.89
CA ALA A 8 18.25 4.97 -20.78
C ALA A 8 17.84 6.27 -20.06
N ASP A 9 17.76 6.26 -18.74
CA ASP A 9 17.40 7.44 -17.97
C ASP A 9 18.68 8.17 -17.47
N PRO A 10 18.88 9.44 -17.83
CA PRO A 10 20.11 10.18 -17.51
C PRO A 10 20.29 10.45 -16.00
N MET A 11 19.26 10.29 -15.19
CA MET A 11 19.33 10.45 -13.72
C MET A 11 19.75 9.18 -13.00
N ILE A 12 19.94 8.06 -13.71
CA ILE A 12 20.30 6.77 -13.12
C ILE A 12 21.64 6.31 -13.64
N THR A 13 22.58 6.08 -12.75
CA THR A 13 23.88 5.50 -13.08
C THR A 13 23.94 4.05 -12.58
N VAL A 14 24.10 3.10 -13.50
CA VAL A 14 24.33 1.70 -13.15
C VAL A 14 25.78 1.50 -12.75
N VAL A 15 26.04 1.42 -11.45
CA VAL A 15 27.39 1.30 -10.88
C VAL A 15 27.93 -0.13 -10.90
N GLY A 16 27.08 -1.13 -11.01
CA GLY A 16 27.52 -2.53 -11.07
C GLY A 16 26.41 -3.52 -11.36
N GLU A 17 26.81 -4.71 -11.81
CA GLU A 17 25.95 -5.87 -12.03
C GLU A 17 26.56 -7.11 -11.40
N ALA A 18 25.74 -8.03 -10.91
CA ALA A 18 26.16 -9.28 -10.31
C ALA A 18 25.29 -10.43 -10.83
N ALA A 19 25.91 -11.54 -11.13
CA ALA A 19 25.24 -12.74 -11.62
C ALA A 19 24.73 -13.66 -10.48
N ASP A 20 25.24 -13.46 -9.26
CA ASP A 20 24.87 -14.24 -8.07
C ASP A 20 24.99 -13.40 -6.79
N PRO A 21 24.40 -13.86 -5.68
CA PRO A 21 24.40 -13.13 -4.40
C PRO A 21 25.78 -12.88 -3.80
N TYR A 22 26.76 -13.73 -4.07
CA TYR A 22 28.13 -13.56 -3.53
C TYR A 22 28.83 -12.41 -4.24
N GLN A 23 28.75 -12.35 -5.56
CA GLN A 23 29.26 -11.20 -6.32
C GLN A 23 28.52 -9.92 -5.96
N ALA A 24 27.17 -9.99 -5.80
CA ALA A 24 26.36 -8.87 -5.40
C ALA A 24 26.81 -8.30 -4.05
N ARG A 25 27.08 -9.16 -3.04
CA ARG A 25 27.55 -8.75 -1.73
C ARG A 25 28.86 -7.95 -1.79
N GLU A 26 29.84 -8.46 -2.55
CA GLU A 26 31.13 -7.76 -2.67
C GLU A 26 30.99 -6.42 -3.42
N LYS A 27 30.21 -6.39 -4.49
CA LYS A 27 29.94 -5.14 -5.23
C LYS A 27 29.15 -4.12 -4.41
N ILE A 28 28.17 -4.55 -3.62
CA ILE A 28 27.43 -3.66 -2.70
C ILE A 28 28.39 -3.00 -1.70
N LYS A 29 29.36 -3.75 -1.17
CA LYS A 29 30.36 -3.19 -0.24
C LYS A 29 31.29 -2.18 -0.91
N GLN A 30 31.76 -2.50 -2.11
CA GLN A 30 32.73 -1.70 -2.86
C GLN A 30 32.10 -0.44 -3.46
N LEU A 31 30.91 -0.56 -4.05
CA LEU A 31 30.29 0.47 -4.87
C LEU A 31 29.29 1.33 -4.12
N ASN A 32 28.82 0.86 -2.95
CA ASN A 32 27.85 1.57 -2.10
C ASN A 32 26.64 2.16 -2.88
N PRO A 33 25.87 1.32 -3.59
CA PRO A 33 24.78 1.81 -4.41
C PRO A 33 23.66 2.42 -3.55
N ASP A 34 22.93 3.42 -4.09
CA ASP A 34 21.74 4.00 -3.44
C ASP A 34 20.55 3.03 -3.44
N VAL A 35 20.42 2.21 -4.50
CA VAL A 35 19.32 1.27 -4.71
C VAL A 35 19.84 -0.01 -5.35
N VAL A 36 19.27 -1.14 -4.96
CA VAL A 36 19.53 -2.45 -5.60
C VAL A 36 18.25 -2.93 -6.26
N THR A 37 18.34 -3.35 -7.53
CA THR A 37 17.32 -4.18 -8.17
C THR A 37 17.69 -5.63 -7.97
N LEU A 38 16.78 -6.45 -7.45
CA LEU A 38 17.06 -7.82 -7.05
C LEU A 38 16.07 -8.79 -7.71
N ASP A 39 16.61 -9.73 -8.47
CA ASP A 39 15.81 -10.82 -9.03
C ASP A 39 15.44 -11.83 -7.92
N VAL A 40 14.23 -12.34 -7.99
CA VAL A 40 13.78 -13.43 -7.11
C VAL A 40 14.50 -14.73 -7.47
N GLU A 41 14.63 -15.02 -8.76
CA GLU A 41 15.23 -16.26 -9.27
C GLU A 41 16.71 -16.04 -9.60
N MET A 42 17.60 -16.46 -8.71
CA MET A 42 19.04 -16.36 -8.92
C MET A 42 19.75 -17.71 -8.71
N PRO A 43 20.86 -17.96 -9.44
CA PRO A 43 21.71 -19.14 -9.19
C PRO A 43 22.27 -19.12 -7.77
N ARG A 44 22.49 -20.30 -7.19
CA ARG A 44 23.20 -20.57 -5.91
C ARG A 44 22.46 -20.12 -4.63
N MET A 45 21.63 -19.11 -4.68
CA MET A 45 20.88 -18.64 -3.51
C MET A 45 19.60 -17.93 -3.99
N ASP A 46 18.49 -18.21 -3.35
CA ASP A 46 17.22 -17.54 -3.56
C ASP A 46 17.33 -16.03 -3.23
N GLY A 47 16.72 -15.21 -4.08
CA GLY A 47 16.67 -13.76 -3.89
C GLY A 47 16.09 -13.32 -2.56
N ILE A 48 15.17 -14.08 -1.99
CA ILE A 48 14.59 -13.81 -0.66
C ILE A 48 15.65 -14.00 0.44
N ALA A 49 16.39 -15.09 0.41
CA ALA A 49 17.45 -15.33 1.38
C ALA A 49 18.55 -14.27 1.29
N PHE A 50 18.81 -13.73 0.11
CA PHE A 50 19.74 -12.63 -0.06
C PHE A 50 19.18 -11.30 0.44
N LEU A 51 17.90 -11.02 0.16
CA LEU A 51 17.19 -9.85 0.70
C LEU A 51 17.24 -9.84 2.24
N GLU A 52 16.95 -10.98 2.90
CA GLU A 52 17.04 -11.09 4.36
C GLU A 52 18.43 -10.69 4.88
N LYS A 53 19.49 -11.11 4.18
CA LYS A 53 20.86 -10.73 4.54
C LYS A 53 21.13 -9.24 4.32
N ILE A 54 20.62 -8.65 3.22
CA ILE A 54 20.74 -7.20 2.98
C ILE A 54 20.05 -6.45 4.12
N MET A 55 18.80 -6.78 4.41
CA MET A 55 17.99 -6.06 5.41
C MET A 55 18.50 -6.23 6.84
N SER A 56 19.17 -7.33 7.17
CA SER A 56 19.75 -7.55 8.50
C SER A 56 21.14 -6.95 8.68
N LEU A 57 22.01 -7.05 7.67
CA LEU A 57 23.42 -6.68 7.80
C LEU A 57 23.71 -5.27 7.30
N ARG A 58 23.04 -4.83 6.24
CA ARG A 58 23.21 -3.52 5.62
C ARG A 58 21.92 -3.09 4.94
N PRO A 59 20.92 -2.67 5.71
CA PRO A 59 19.65 -2.24 5.16
C PRO A 59 19.81 -1.14 4.11
N MET A 60 19.26 -1.35 2.94
CA MET A 60 19.29 -0.44 1.83
C MET A 60 18.06 -0.62 0.94
N PRO A 61 17.69 0.36 0.13
CA PRO A 61 16.55 0.25 -0.78
C PRO A 61 16.72 -0.89 -1.78
N VAL A 62 15.78 -1.83 -1.79
CA VAL A 62 15.72 -2.94 -2.74
C VAL A 62 14.40 -2.92 -3.48
N ILE A 63 14.45 -2.97 -4.81
CA ILE A 63 13.31 -3.21 -5.69
C ILE A 63 13.38 -4.64 -6.20
N MET A 64 12.37 -5.44 -5.91
CA MET A 64 12.31 -6.81 -6.42
C MET A 64 11.89 -6.82 -7.90
N VAL A 65 12.50 -7.69 -8.68
CA VAL A 65 12.08 -7.97 -10.05
C VAL A 65 11.66 -9.43 -10.12
N SER A 66 10.37 -9.69 -10.37
CA SER A 66 9.80 -11.03 -10.18
C SER A 66 8.83 -11.40 -11.28
N THR A 67 8.75 -12.68 -11.61
CA THR A 67 7.72 -13.22 -12.49
C THR A 67 6.35 -13.22 -11.81
N LEU A 68 5.27 -12.95 -12.58
CA LEU A 68 3.87 -12.98 -12.08
C LEU A 68 3.29 -14.40 -11.94
N THR A 69 4.12 -15.43 -11.90
CA THR A 69 3.64 -16.79 -11.66
C THR A 69 3.08 -16.96 -10.25
N GLY A 70 2.25 -17.97 -10.05
CA GLY A 70 1.64 -18.23 -8.76
C GLY A 70 2.62 -18.28 -7.59
N LYS A 71 3.74 -18.94 -7.77
CA LYS A 71 4.84 -18.98 -6.80
C LYS A 71 5.57 -17.64 -6.68
N GLY A 72 5.84 -16.96 -7.80
CA GLY A 72 6.52 -15.66 -7.82
C GLY A 72 5.78 -14.57 -7.05
N THR A 73 4.44 -14.57 -7.09
CA THR A 73 3.63 -13.59 -6.34
C THR A 73 3.75 -13.78 -4.83
N GLU A 74 3.71 -15.03 -4.33
CA GLU A 74 3.85 -15.31 -2.90
C GLU A 74 5.24 -14.94 -2.38
N VAL A 75 6.27 -15.25 -3.16
CA VAL A 75 7.65 -14.88 -2.88
C VAL A 75 7.83 -13.36 -2.86
N THR A 76 7.20 -12.64 -3.79
CA THR A 76 7.25 -11.17 -3.83
C THR A 76 6.55 -10.53 -2.62
N LEU A 77 5.38 -11.04 -2.22
CA LEU A 77 4.72 -10.57 -0.99
C LEU A 77 5.62 -10.81 0.23
N ARG A 78 6.31 -11.95 0.30
CA ARG A 78 7.29 -12.21 1.34
C ARG A 78 8.45 -11.22 1.32
N ALA A 79 8.93 -10.85 0.13
CA ALA A 79 9.99 -9.86 -0.02
C ALA A 79 9.59 -8.48 0.53
N LEU A 80 8.36 -8.03 0.25
CA LEU A 80 7.85 -6.77 0.78
C LEU A 80 7.78 -6.79 2.32
N GLU A 81 7.33 -7.89 2.92
CA GLU A 81 7.34 -8.07 4.38
C GLU A 81 8.73 -8.07 5.00
N LEU A 82 9.72 -8.54 4.26
CA LEU A 82 11.14 -8.51 4.68
C LEU A 82 11.78 -7.14 4.54
N GLY A 83 11.06 -6.17 3.96
CA GLY A 83 11.50 -4.78 3.85
C GLY A 83 11.95 -4.36 2.46
N ALA A 84 11.69 -5.12 1.41
CA ALA A 84 11.83 -4.61 0.05
C ALA A 84 10.91 -3.39 -0.11
N VAL A 85 11.43 -2.34 -0.76
CA VAL A 85 10.68 -1.08 -0.93
C VAL A 85 9.49 -1.26 -1.84
N ASP A 86 9.69 -1.98 -2.95
CA ASP A 86 8.66 -2.25 -3.95
C ASP A 86 9.08 -3.43 -4.85
N TYR A 87 8.24 -3.76 -5.83
CA TYR A 87 8.54 -4.76 -6.84
C TYR A 87 8.10 -4.30 -8.23
N VAL A 88 8.68 -4.93 -9.24
CA VAL A 88 8.26 -4.81 -10.64
C VAL A 88 8.05 -6.21 -11.21
N ALA A 89 6.93 -6.37 -11.90
CA ALA A 89 6.58 -7.63 -12.54
C ALA A 89 7.32 -7.80 -13.85
N LYS A 90 8.05 -8.91 -14.03
CA LYS A 90 8.65 -9.25 -15.32
C LYS A 90 7.54 -9.55 -16.35
N PRO A 91 7.59 -8.97 -17.55
CA PRO A 91 6.65 -9.30 -18.59
C PRO A 91 6.84 -10.75 -19.07
N GLN A 92 5.75 -11.38 -19.51
CA GLN A 92 5.78 -12.79 -19.97
C GLN A 92 6.57 -12.98 -21.26
N ASP A 93 6.58 -11.99 -22.12
CA ASP A 93 7.30 -11.96 -23.41
C ASP A 93 8.78 -11.60 -23.28
N GLN A 94 9.29 -11.40 -22.06
CA GLN A 94 10.64 -10.96 -21.75
C GLN A 94 11.03 -9.59 -22.31
N ASP A 95 10.09 -8.85 -22.91
CA ASP A 95 10.32 -7.48 -23.34
C ASP A 95 10.24 -6.50 -22.16
N LEU A 96 11.40 -6.23 -21.56
CA LEU A 96 11.51 -5.31 -20.42
C LEU A 96 11.22 -3.84 -20.80
N SER A 97 11.05 -3.50 -22.07
CA SER A 97 10.68 -2.14 -22.48
C SER A 97 9.30 -1.74 -21.95
N SER A 98 8.38 -2.70 -21.84
CA SER A 98 7.03 -2.50 -21.31
C SER A 98 7.00 -2.09 -19.83
N ILE A 99 8.02 -2.47 -19.06
CA ILE A 99 8.14 -2.13 -17.62
C ILE A 99 9.17 -1.03 -17.33
N ALA A 100 9.82 -0.51 -18.37
CA ALA A 100 10.90 0.48 -18.25
C ALA A 100 10.48 1.69 -17.44
N THR A 101 9.35 2.30 -17.77
CA THR A 101 8.82 3.50 -17.11
C THR A 101 8.53 3.22 -15.64
N GLU A 102 7.90 2.09 -15.33
CA GLU A 102 7.59 1.69 -13.95
C GLU A 102 8.87 1.44 -13.14
N LEU A 103 9.81 0.67 -13.68
CA LEU A 103 11.06 0.34 -13.00
C LEU A 103 11.90 1.58 -12.71
N ILE A 104 12.08 2.46 -13.71
CA ILE A 104 12.79 3.73 -13.57
C ILE A 104 12.14 4.61 -12.49
N ALA A 105 10.82 4.77 -12.53
CA ALA A 105 10.10 5.54 -11.54
C ALA A 105 10.31 4.99 -10.12
N LYS A 106 10.18 3.67 -9.95
CA LYS A 106 10.37 3.01 -8.64
C LYS A 106 11.81 3.12 -8.14
N ILE A 107 12.83 2.99 -8.99
CA ILE A 107 14.24 3.18 -8.61
C ILE A 107 14.48 4.60 -8.09
N LYS A 108 14.03 5.61 -8.84
CA LYS A 108 14.18 7.02 -8.43
C LYS A 108 13.59 7.32 -7.07
N ILE A 109 12.49 6.66 -6.74
CA ILE A 109 11.80 6.84 -5.45
C ILE A 109 12.45 6.03 -4.37
N ALA A 110 12.86 4.81 -4.66
CA ALA A 110 13.49 3.93 -3.69
C ALA A 110 14.74 4.56 -3.06
N ARG A 111 15.45 5.43 -3.79
CA ARG A 111 16.57 6.22 -3.25
C ARG A 111 16.18 7.03 -2.01
N PHE A 112 14.96 7.53 -1.96
CA PHE A 112 14.46 8.34 -0.84
C PHE A 112 13.67 7.51 0.17
N ALA A 113 13.54 6.19 -0.04
CA ALA A 113 12.81 5.33 0.85
C ALA A 113 13.51 5.19 2.21
N GLN A 114 12.74 5.29 3.28
CA GLN A 114 13.24 5.06 4.63
C GLN A 114 13.28 3.55 4.91
N VAL A 115 14.42 2.92 4.60
CA VAL A 115 14.67 1.52 4.92
C VAL A 115 15.22 1.41 6.33
N ARG A 116 14.52 0.66 7.20
CA ARG A 116 14.92 0.45 8.59
C ARG A 116 15.59 -0.91 8.76
N GLN A 117 16.53 -0.98 9.67
CA GLN A 117 17.17 -2.26 10.03
C GLN A 117 16.13 -3.23 10.62
N SER A 118 15.98 -4.38 10.01
CA SER A 118 15.11 -5.47 10.50
C SER A 118 15.52 -6.03 11.89
N GLY A 119 16.56 -5.51 12.50
CA GLY A 119 17.13 -5.96 13.77
C GLY A 119 16.96 -5.02 14.96
N ARG A 120 16.50 -3.76 14.79
CA ARG A 120 16.19 -2.86 15.91
C ARG A 120 14.69 -2.58 15.96
N ALA A 121 14.03 -3.38 16.79
CA ALA A 121 12.69 -3.18 17.33
C ALA A 121 11.58 -2.85 16.32
N ARG A 122 11.39 -3.73 15.35
CA ARG A 122 10.15 -4.45 15.32
C ARG A 122 10.52 -5.90 15.66
N THR A 123 10.45 -6.26 16.93
CA THR A 123 9.80 -7.53 17.20
C THR A 123 8.57 -7.44 16.31
N PRO A 124 8.41 -8.29 15.24
CA PRO A 124 7.08 -8.44 14.69
C PRO A 124 6.25 -8.60 15.96
N ASP A 125 5.31 -7.71 16.17
CA ASP A 125 4.35 -7.87 17.26
C ASP A 125 3.71 -9.22 16.94
N LYS A 126 4.40 -10.27 17.42
CA LYS A 126 4.04 -11.67 17.18
C LYS A 126 2.73 -11.83 17.91
N GLY A 127 1.63 -11.48 17.24
CA GLY A 127 0.29 -11.56 17.75
C GLY A 127 -0.17 -10.33 18.51
N GLY A 128 -0.03 -9.14 17.93
CA GLY A 128 -0.81 -7.99 18.37
C GLY A 128 -2.28 -8.41 18.39
N ARG A 129 -2.82 -8.69 19.58
CA ARG A 129 -4.25 -9.00 19.71
C ARG A 129 -5.04 -7.91 19.00
N PRO A 130 -6.12 -8.25 18.32
CA PRO A 130 -7.03 -7.24 17.82
C PRO A 130 -7.37 -6.24 18.93
N LEU A 131 -7.38 -4.97 18.59
CA LEU A 131 -7.76 -3.93 19.52
C LEU A 131 -9.23 -4.14 19.93
N ALA A 132 -9.57 -3.77 21.16
CA ALA A 132 -10.97 -3.71 21.54
C ALA A 132 -11.66 -2.65 20.67
N GLY A 133 -12.69 -3.06 19.93
CA GLY A 133 -13.54 -2.14 19.19
C GLY A 133 -14.36 -1.28 20.14
N PRO A 134 -14.81 -0.09 19.68
CA PRO A 134 -15.78 0.71 20.43
C PRO A 134 -17.12 -0.04 20.56
N ALA A 135 -17.92 0.34 21.55
CA ALA A 135 -19.25 -0.26 21.76
C ALA A 135 -20.19 -0.09 20.53
N CYS A 136 -20.00 1.00 19.79
CA CYS A 136 -20.71 1.23 18.52
C CYS A 136 -19.86 2.03 17.55
N TYR A 137 -20.13 1.86 16.26
CA TYR A 137 -19.52 2.60 15.17
C TYR A 137 -20.53 3.61 14.60
N ASN A 138 -20.11 4.86 14.41
CA ASN A 138 -20.88 5.89 13.71
C ASN A 138 -20.50 5.98 12.22
N ALA A 139 -19.27 5.61 11.87
CA ALA A 139 -18.85 5.51 10.47
C ALA A 139 -19.54 4.33 9.80
N LYS A 140 -20.05 4.58 8.57
CA LYS A 140 -20.65 3.56 7.72
C LYS A 140 -19.63 2.80 6.89
N ILE A 141 -18.47 3.41 6.67
CA ILE A 141 -17.38 2.85 5.86
C ILE A 141 -16.05 3.50 6.24
N ILE A 142 -14.98 2.73 6.14
CA ILE A 142 -13.60 3.21 6.18
C ILE A 142 -13.01 3.02 4.77
N VAL A 143 -12.33 4.04 4.26
CA VAL A 143 -11.72 3.99 2.95
C VAL A 143 -10.22 4.31 3.07
N ILE A 144 -9.37 3.44 2.49
CA ILE A 144 -7.91 3.54 2.62
C ILE A 144 -7.26 3.56 1.24
N GLY A 145 -6.30 4.47 1.07
CA GLY A 145 -5.47 4.55 -0.13
C GLY A 145 -3.99 4.37 0.20
N SER A 146 -3.27 3.60 -0.62
CA SER A 146 -1.84 3.32 -0.42
C SER A 146 -1.13 2.91 -1.72
N SER A 147 0.22 2.94 -1.69
CA SER A 147 1.06 2.55 -2.83
C SER A 147 2.35 1.88 -2.34
N THR A 148 3.53 2.34 -2.73
CA THR A 148 4.84 1.83 -2.30
C THR A 148 4.97 1.77 -0.78
N GLY A 149 5.30 0.61 -0.23
CA GLY A 149 5.29 0.33 1.22
C GLY A 149 3.89 0.09 1.79
N GLY A 150 2.84 0.20 0.97
CA GLY A 150 1.44 0.06 1.39
C GLY A 150 1.06 -1.34 1.82
N VAL A 151 1.60 -2.37 1.18
CA VAL A 151 1.33 -3.78 1.50
C VAL A 151 1.69 -4.09 2.96
N GLU A 152 2.88 -3.66 3.41
CA GLU A 152 3.32 -3.82 4.80
C GLU A 152 2.49 -2.96 5.75
N ALA A 153 2.24 -1.70 5.37
CA ALA A 153 1.47 -0.78 6.19
C ALA A 153 0.02 -1.27 6.40
N LEU A 154 -0.63 -1.75 5.35
CA LEU A 154 -1.97 -2.34 5.41
C LEU A 154 -1.99 -3.58 6.28
N HIS A 155 -1.04 -4.51 6.10
CA HIS A 155 -0.96 -5.72 6.93
C HIS A 155 -0.81 -5.36 8.41
N ALA A 156 0.06 -4.40 8.75
CA ALA A 156 0.27 -3.94 10.12
C ALA A 156 -1.01 -3.34 10.74
N ILE A 157 -1.82 -2.63 9.97
CA ILE A 157 -3.09 -2.05 10.41
C ILE A 157 -4.16 -3.13 10.56
N ILE A 158 -4.37 -3.94 9.52
CA ILE A 158 -5.48 -4.89 9.43
C ILE A 158 -5.42 -5.94 10.54
N ARG A 159 -4.24 -6.45 10.86
CA ARG A 159 -4.04 -7.41 11.95
C ARG A 159 -4.50 -6.91 13.33
N ARG A 160 -4.61 -5.61 13.51
CA ARG A 160 -5.04 -5.00 14.77
C ARG A 160 -6.51 -4.62 14.79
N LEU A 161 -7.22 -4.74 13.68
CA LEU A 161 -8.64 -4.41 13.61
C LEU A 161 -9.49 -5.54 14.20
N PRO A 162 -10.59 -5.22 14.91
CA PRO A 162 -11.52 -6.20 15.46
C PRO A 162 -12.44 -6.76 14.36
N ALA A 163 -12.95 -7.98 14.54
CA ALA A 163 -13.85 -8.64 13.60
C ALA A 163 -15.13 -7.86 13.26
N GLY A 164 -15.61 -7.02 14.18
CA GLY A 164 -16.87 -6.26 14.00
C GLY A 164 -16.66 -4.83 13.49
N CYS A 165 -15.52 -4.49 12.88
CA CYS A 165 -15.28 -3.14 12.36
C CYS A 165 -16.26 -2.81 11.21
N PRO A 166 -16.50 -1.50 10.90
CA PRO A 166 -17.24 -1.10 9.70
C PRO A 166 -16.62 -1.72 8.44
N PRO A 167 -17.35 -1.84 7.33
CA PRO A 167 -16.76 -2.27 6.08
C PRO A 167 -15.59 -1.37 5.71
N ILE A 168 -14.47 -1.98 5.28
CA ILE A 168 -13.26 -1.28 4.88
C ILE A 168 -13.04 -1.52 3.39
N VAL A 169 -12.80 -0.49 2.61
CA VAL A 169 -12.46 -0.59 1.20
C VAL A 169 -11.09 0.03 0.95
N ILE A 170 -10.24 -0.68 0.22
CA ILE A 170 -8.82 -0.36 0.06
C ILE A 170 -8.46 -0.25 -1.41
N ALA A 171 -7.96 0.91 -1.83
CA ALA A 171 -7.25 1.07 -3.09
C ALA A 171 -5.74 1.04 -2.82
N GLN A 172 -5.11 -0.08 -3.12
CA GLN A 172 -3.67 -0.26 -3.13
C GLN A 172 -3.18 -0.26 -4.58
N HIS A 173 -2.21 0.59 -4.92
CA HIS A 173 -1.55 0.50 -6.22
C HIS A 173 -0.74 -0.81 -6.29
N ILE A 174 -1.29 -1.79 -6.96
CA ILE A 174 -0.75 -3.14 -7.06
C ILE A 174 -1.11 -3.72 -8.43
N SER A 175 -0.24 -4.55 -9.00
CA SER A 175 -0.49 -5.18 -10.30
C SER A 175 -1.59 -6.23 -10.20
N GLY A 176 -2.27 -6.50 -11.32
CA GLY A 176 -3.27 -7.57 -11.41
C GLY A 176 -2.70 -8.92 -11.00
N GLY A 177 -3.51 -9.74 -10.32
CA GLY A 177 -3.11 -11.05 -9.77
C GLY A 177 -2.40 -11.01 -8.42
N PHE A 178 -1.88 -9.85 -7.97
CA PHE A 178 -1.34 -9.68 -6.64
C PHE A 178 -2.41 -9.39 -5.58
N SER A 179 -3.42 -8.62 -5.92
CA SER A 179 -4.47 -8.17 -5.01
C SER A 179 -5.22 -9.33 -4.35
N ALA A 180 -5.64 -10.33 -5.13
CA ALA A 180 -6.31 -11.52 -4.61
C ALA A 180 -5.43 -12.34 -3.65
N ARG A 181 -4.13 -12.48 -3.97
CA ARG A 181 -3.17 -13.20 -3.12
C ARG A 181 -2.83 -12.44 -1.87
N PHE A 182 -2.67 -11.14 -1.98
CA PHE A 182 -2.49 -10.27 -0.82
C PHE A 182 -3.70 -10.36 0.12
N ALA A 183 -4.92 -10.27 -0.43
CA ALA A 183 -6.15 -10.43 0.35
C ALA A 183 -6.17 -11.79 1.07
N ALA A 184 -5.98 -12.89 0.34
CA ALA A 184 -5.99 -14.25 0.90
C ALA A 184 -4.88 -14.50 1.94
N ARG A 185 -3.74 -13.81 1.83
CA ARG A 185 -2.66 -13.89 2.81
C ARG A 185 -3.02 -13.16 4.10
N VAL A 186 -3.51 -11.92 3.99
CA VAL A 186 -3.89 -11.11 5.14
C VAL A 186 -5.08 -11.73 5.89
N ASP A 187 -6.03 -12.33 5.17
CA ASP A 187 -7.20 -13.00 5.73
C ASP A 187 -6.84 -14.09 6.75
N LYS A 188 -5.71 -14.77 6.56
CA LYS A 188 -5.23 -15.83 7.47
C LYS A 188 -4.76 -15.31 8.83
N ASP A 189 -4.35 -14.05 8.90
CA ASP A 189 -3.62 -13.47 10.03
C ASP A 189 -4.41 -12.39 10.78
N CYS A 190 -5.69 -12.16 10.43
CA CYS A 190 -6.49 -11.08 11.02
C CYS A 190 -7.87 -11.55 11.49
N ALA A 191 -8.55 -10.70 12.27
CA ALA A 191 -9.87 -11.02 12.81
C ALA A 191 -11.03 -10.70 11.85
N PRO A 192 -11.01 -9.57 11.06
CA PRO A 192 -11.99 -9.33 10.00
C PRO A 192 -11.74 -10.25 8.81
N ARG A 193 -12.76 -10.54 8.03
CA ARG A 193 -12.61 -11.20 6.73
C ARG A 193 -11.93 -10.26 5.73
N VAL A 194 -10.98 -10.76 4.96
CA VAL A 194 -10.30 -9.99 3.89
C VAL A 194 -10.47 -10.69 2.56
N LYS A 195 -10.91 -9.96 1.55
CA LYS A 195 -11.08 -10.49 0.19
C LYS A 195 -10.83 -9.42 -0.87
N GLU A 196 -10.58 -9.83 -2.09
CA GLU A 196 -10.68 -8.96 -3.24
C GLU A 196 -12.15 -8.64 -3.52
N ILE A 197 -12.45 -7.39 -3.89
CA ILE A 197 -13.82 -6.96 -4.13
C ILE A 197 -14.37 -7.53 -5.45
N GLU A 198 -15.65 -7.93 -5.43
CA GLU A 198 -16.39 -8.35 -6.61
C GLU A 198 -17.37 -7.27 -7.07
N ASP A 199 -17.67 -7.21 -8.37
CA ASP A 199 -18.65 -6.24 -8.89
C ASP A 199 -20.07 -6.53 -8.36
N GLY A 200 -20.77 -5.47 -7.93
CA GLY A 200 -22.12 -5.59 -7.38
C GLY A 200 -22.19 -6.11 -5.95
N GLU A 201 -21.05 -6.33 -5.28
CA GLU A 201 -21.03 -6.89 -3.93
C GLU A 201 -21.51 -5.89 -2.87
N ILE A 202 -22.36 -6.37 -1.94
CA ILE A 202 -22.81 -5.58 -0.79
C ILE A 202 -21.71 -5.54 0.26
N LEU A 203 -21.32 -4.33 0.64
CA LEU A 203 -20.27 -4.11 1.63
C LEU A 203 -20.81 -4.36 3.05
N GLN A 204 -20.20 -5.31 3.76
CA GLN A 204 -20.63 -5.78 5.07
C GLN A 204 -19.64 -5.40 6.18
N ALA A 205 -20.15 -5.10 7.37
CA ALA A 205 -19.32 -4.94 8.56
C ALA A 205 -18.48 -6.22 8.82
N GLY A 206 -17.28 -6.03 9.35
CA GLY A 206 -16.35 -7.13 9.58
C GLY A 206 -15.63 -7.64 8.33
N THR A 207 -15.81 -6.97 7.18
CA THR A 207 -15.16 -7.35 5.92
C THR A 207 -14.32 -6.21 5.35
N ILE A 208 -13.14 -6.55 4.89
CA ILE A 208 -12.18 -5.67 4.24
C ILE A 208 -12.09 -6.08 2.76
N TYR A 209 -12.33 -5.12 1.89
CA TYR A 209 -12.36 -5.31 0.45
C TYR A 209 -11.16 -4.65 -0.19
N ILE A 210 -10.31 -5.41 -0.87
CA ILE A 210 -9.15 -4.92 -1.59
C ILE A 210 -9.51 -4.79 -3.06
N GLY A 211 -9.23 -3.64 -3.66
CA GLY A 211 -9.45 -3.39 -5.08
C GLY A 211 -8.58 -4.28 -5.95
N GLU A 212 -9.18 -4.84 -7.01
CA GLU A 212 -8.47 -5.64 -8.01
C GLU A 212 -7.42 -4.78 -8.73
N GLY A 213 -6.18 -5.25 -8.78
CA GLY A 213 -5.11 -4.59 -9.52
C GLY A 213 -5.41 -4.53 -11.03
N GLY A 214 -5.18 -3.37 -11.63
CA GLY A 214 -5.49 -3.14 -13.04
C GLY A 214 -6.92 -2.69 -13.33
N LYS A 215 -7.80 -2.68 -12.33
CA LYS A 215 -9.19 -2.18 -12.45
C LYS A 215 -9.44 -1.04 -11.48
N HIS A 216 -10.50 -0.27 -11.73
CA HIS A 216 -11.03 0.68 -10.77
C HIS A 216 -12.16 0.05 -9.98
N PHE A 217 -12.33 0.50 -8.75
CA PHE A 217 -13.57 0.24 -8.05
C PHE A 217 -14.07 1.48 -7.33
N THR A 218 -15.37 1.54 -7.15
CA THR A 218 -16.09 2.65 -6.54
C THR A 218 -17.15 2.10 -5.60
N VAL A 219 -17.62 2.95 -4.69
CA VAL A 219 -18.72 2.62 -3.79
C VAL A 219 -19.96 3.36 -4.25
N ARG A 220 -21.09 2.66 -4.33
CA ARG A 220 -22.40 3.23 -4.67
C ARG A 220 -23.41 2.93 -3.57
N LYS A 221 -24.31 3.85 -3.32
CA LYS A 221 -25.40 3.66 -2.38
C LYS A 221 -26.66 3.18 -3.11
N ARG A 222 -27.27 2.10 -2.60
CA ARG A 222 -28.56 1.58 -3.08
C ARG A 222 -29.50 1.37 -1.89
N GLY A 223 -30.40 2.30 -1.70
CA GLY A 223 -31.21 2.36 -0.48
C GLY A 223 -30.34 2.56 0.75
N VAL A 224 -30.36 1.62 1.68
CA VAL A 224 -29.52 1.63 2.90
C VAL A 224 -28.19 0.90 2.72
N GLN A 225 -28.01 0.17 1.64
CA GLN A 225 -26.86 -0.66 1.37
C GLN A 225 -25.77 0.13 0.64
N LEU A 226 -24.51 -0.20 0.93
CA LEU A 226 -23.33 0.20 0.16
C LEU A 226 -22.91 -0.97 -0.72
N ILE A 227 -22.65 -0.69 -1.98
CA ILE A 227 -22.31 -1.69 -2.99
C ILE A 227 -20.98 -1.30 -3.64
N GLY A 228 -20.08 -2.26 -3.75
CA GLY A 228 -18.87 -2.15 -4.55
C GLY A 228 -19.17 -2.27 -6.04
N HIS A 229 -18.60 -1.40 -6.85
CA HIS A 229 -18.69 -1.47 -8.30
C HIS A 229 -17.30 -1.48 -8.91
N VAL A 230 -16.99 -2.55 -9.64
CA VAL A 230 -15.69 -2.76 -10.31
C VAL A 230 -15.85 -2.43 -11.79
N ALA A 231 -14.94 -1.66 -12.34
CA ALA A 231 -14.93 -1.28 -13.74
C ALA A 231 -13.52 -1.38 -14.32
N CYS A 232 -13.41 -1.77 -15.58
CA CYS A 232 -12.17 -1.63 -16.32
C CYS A 232 -11.77 -0.16 -16.36
N GLY A 233 -10.49 0.13 -16.22
CA GLY A 233 -9.95 1.46 -16.43
C GLY A 233 -9.68 1.73 -17.91
N ASP A 234 -9.57 3.01 -18.29
CA ASP A 234 -9.04 3.39 -19.59
C ASP A 234 -7.53 3.19 -19.64
N GLU A 235 -6.98 2.96 -20.83
CA GLU A 235 -5.53 2.79 -21.03
C GLU A 235 -4.73 4.02 -20.58
N ASN A 236 -5.35 5.20 -20.61
CA ASN A 236 -4.76 6.46 -20.20
C ASN A 236 -4.81 6.74 -18.69
N ASP A 237 -5.46 5.88 -17.90
CA ASP A 237 -5.51 6.02 -16.45
C ASP A 237 -4.13 5.77 -15.82
N SER A 238 -3.57 6.79 -15.16
CA SER A 238 -2.23 6.71 -14.54
C SER A 238 -2.13 5.68 -13.40
N TYR A 239 -3.25 5.39 -12.74
CA TYR A 239 -3.32 4.45 -11.61
C TYR A 239 -4.57 3.60 -11.70
N ARG A 240 -4.41 2.28 -11.57
CA ARG A 240 -5.50 1.30 -11.52
C ARG A 240 -5.23 0.27 -10.42
N PRO A 241 -5.98 0.32 -9.28
CA PRO A 241 -7.07 1.23 -8.94
C PRO A 241 -6.62 2.67 -8.67
N SER A 242 -7.48 3.68 -8.88
CA SER A 242 -7.25 5.05 -8.45
C SER A 242 -7.84 5.30 -7.07
N VAL A 243 -7.02 5.83 -6.17
CA VAL A 243 -7.42 6.22 -4.82
C VAL A 243 -8.38 7.41 -4.86
N ASP A 244 -8.12 8.39 -5.71
CA ASP A 244 -9.00 9.54 -5.88
C ASP A 244 -10.41 9.16 -6.35
N ARG A 245 -10.52 8.23 -7.31
CA ARG A 245 -11.82 7.71 -7.78
C ARG A 245 -12.59 7.03 -6.65
N LEU A 246 -11.92 6.17 -5.88
CA LEU A 246 -12.53 5.51 -4.74
C LEU A 246 -13.02 6.53 -3.72
N PHE A 247 -12.17 7.45 -3.28
CA PHE A 247 -12.50 8.44 -2.26
C PHE A 247 -13.65 9.34 -2.71
N LYS A 248 -13.64 9.85 -3.94
CA LYS A 248 -14.71 10.67 -4.51
C LYS A 248 -16.04 9.91 -4.57
N SER A 249 -16.04 8.61 -4.85
CA SER A 249 -17.26 7.78 -4.84
C SER A 249 -17.84 7.62 -3.43
N VAL A 250 -17.00 7.55 -2.41
CA VAL A 250 -17.42 7.49 -1.01
C VAL A 250 -18.02 8.81 -0.55
N VAL A 251 -17.49 9.97 -1.01
CA VAL A 251 -18.11 11.28 -0.77
C VAL A 251 -19.56 11.29 -1.23
N THR A 252 -19.80 10.85 -2.45
CA THR A 252 -21.16 10.82 -3.05
C THR A 252 -22.11 9.86 -2.34
N SER A 253 -21.57 8.72 -1.86
CA SER A 253 -22.38 7.64 -1.29
C SER A 253 -22.68 7.82 0.19
N VAL A 254 -21.76 8.38 0.98
CA VAL A 254 -21.82 8.37 2.46
C VAL A 254 -21.48 9.73 3.06
N GLY A 255 -20.64 10.52 2.39
CA GLY A 255 -20.23 11.85 2.86
C GLY A 255 -19.55 11.81 4.22
N ALA A 256 -20.08 12.58 5.17
CA ALA A 256 -19.50 12.75 6.52
C ALA A 256 -19.46 11.46 7.36
N ASP A 257 -20.22 10.43 7.00
CA ASP A 257 -20.27 9.16 7.73
C ASP A 257 -19.14 8.19 7.33
N ALA A 258 -18.10 8.69 6.65
CA ALA A 258 -16.90 7.93 6.30
C ALA A 258 -15.70 8.29 7.17
N VAL A 259 -14.71 7.40 7.19
CA VAL A 259 -13.34 7.68 7.64
C VAL A 259 -12.41 7.47 6.45
N GLY A 260 -11.67 8.51 6.06
CA GLY A 260 -10.68 8.46 4.99
C GLY A 260 -9.26 8.31 5.53
N VAL A 261 -8.46 7.43 4.94
CA VAL A 261 -7.07 7.18 5.36
C VAL A 261 -6.16 7.18 4.15
N ILE A 262 -5.06 7.93 4.22
CA ILE A 262 -3.99 7.90 3.22
C ILE A 262 -2.70 7.41 3.84
N LEU A 263 -2.10 6.37 3.24
CA LEU A 263 -0.88 5.74 3.74
C LEU A 263 0.30 5.99 2.79
N THR A 264 1.46 5.48 3.19
CA THR A 264 2.69 5.49 2.42
C THR A 264 2.45 5.21 0.94
N GLY A 265 3.12 5.92 0.08
CA GLY A 265 3.03 5.76 -1.36
C GLY A 265 3.63 6.92 -2.13
N MET A 266 3.88 6.65 -3.40
CA MET A 266 4.38 7.65 -4.34
C MET A 266 3.27 8.48 -4.96
N GLY A 267 3.61 9.71 -5.33
CA GLY A 267 2.73 10.59 -6.11
C GLY A 267 1.71 11.33 -5.25
N LYS A 268 0.57 11.63 -5.85
CA LYS A 268 -0.47 12.47 -5.24
C LYS A 268 -1.88 11.87 -5.35
N ASP A 269 -2.04 10.68 -5.93
CA ASP A 269 -3.36 10.03 -6.04
C ASP A 269 -3.97 9.84 -4.65
N GLY A 270 -5.22 10.21 -4.50
CA GLY A 270 -5.95 10.22 -3.24
C GLY A 270 -5.94 11.57 -2.51
N ALA A 271 -5.07 12.52 -2.86
CA ALA A 271 -5.02 13.80 -2.16
C ALA A 271 -6.29 14.65 -2.39
N GLU A 272 -6.78 14.68 -3.63
CA GLU A 272 -8.02 15.42 -3.98
C GLU A 272 -9.26 14.74 -3.42
N GLY A 273 -9.33 13.40 -3.52
CA GLY A 273 -10.44 12.62 -3.00
C GLY A 273 -10.53 12.70 -1.47
N LEU A 274 -9.38 12.65 -0.77
CA LEU A 274 -9.32 12.82 0.67
C LEU A 274 -9.74 14.24 1.09
N LEU A 275 -9.33 15.27 0.32
CA LEU A 275 -9.79 16.64 0.55
C LEU A 275 -11.31 16.76 0.39
N SER A 276 -11.86 16.09 -0.60
CA SER A 276 -13.29 16.05 -0.82
C SER A 276 -14.04 15.38 0.33
N LEU A 277 -13.52 14.27 0.88
CA LEU A 277 -14.02 13.61 2.08
C LEU A 277 -13.99 14.56 3.29
N ARG A 278 -12.86 15.24 3.52
CA ARG A 278 -12.74 16.21 4.60
C ARG A 278 -13.73 17.35 4.50
N ARG A 279 -13.89 17.90 3.30
CA ARG A 279 -14.89 18.98 3.04
C ARG A 279 -16.33 18.52 3.24
N ALA A 280 -16.61 17.24 2.99
CA ALA A 280 -17.90 16.63 3.29
C ALA A 280 -18.11 16.35 4.79
N GLY A 281 -17.12 16.64 5.66
CA GLY A 281 -17.20 16.45 7.11
C GLY A 281 -16.71 15.07 7.62
N ALA A 282 -16.12 14.25 6.75
CA ALA A 282 -15.52 12.99 7.15
C ALA A 282 -14.23 13.23 7.95
N MET A 283 -13.92 12.33 8.89
CA MET A 283 -12.61 12.31 9.54
C MET A 283 -11.57 11.76 8.54
N THR A 284 -10.45 12.47 8.43
CA THR A 284 -9.37 12.09 7.50
C THR A 284 -8.05 11.95 8.23
N LEU A 285 -7.38 10.81 8.03
CA LEU A 285 -6.12 10.46 8.66
C LEU A 285 -5.03 10.33 7.59
N GLY A 286 -3.83 10.79 7.89
CA GLY A 286 -2.65 10.60 7.04
C GLY A 286 -1.51 9.96 7.82
N GLN A 287 -0.81 9.00 7.22
CA GLN A 287 0.38 8.43 7.82
C GLN A 287 1.46 9.52 7.95
N ASP A 288 2.16 9.57 9.09
CA ASP A 288 3.24 10.52 9.33
C ASP A 288 4.50 10.19 8.48
N GLU A 289 5.35 11.21 8.29
CA GLU A 289 6.57 11.06 7.50
C GLU A 289 7.51 10.02 8.10
N ALA A 290 7.65 10.01 9.42
CA ALA A 290 8.61 9.16 10.11
C ALA A 290 8.32 7.66 9.99
N SER A 291 7.07 7.26 9.76
CA SER A 291 6.68 5.86 9.59
C SER A 291 6.42 5.45 8.14
N CYS A 292 6.40 6.40 7.19
CA CYS A 292 6.27 6.08 5.77
C CYS A 292 7.54 5.43 5.21
N VAL A 293 7.39 4.46 4.32
CA VAL A 293 8.47 4.01 3.42
C VAL A 293 8.75 5.12 2.39
N VAL A 294 7.69 5.67 1.79
CA VAL A 294 7.74 6.82 0.87
C VAL A 294 6.69 7.84 1.29
N TYR A 295 7.13 9.02 1.72
CA TYR A 295 6.24 10.12 2.13
C TYR A 295 5.85 10.98 0.92
N GLY A 296 5.11 10.40 -0.04
CA GLY A 296 4.63 11.08 -1.25
C GLY A 296 3.12 11.36 -1.17
N MET A 297 2.28 10.35 -1.24
CA MET A 297 0.82 10.47 -1.15
C MET A 297 0.36 11.16 0.15
N PRO A 298 0.87 10.81 1.35
CA PRO A 298 0.50 11.50 2.57
C PRO A 298 0.97 12.95 2.59
N LYS A 299 2.16 13.25 2.05
CA LYS A 299 2.67 14.63 1.91
C LYS A 299 1.77 15.46 1.00
N ALA A 300 1.41 14.94 -0.17
CA ALA A 300 0.52 15.63 -1.10
C ALA A 300 -0.85 15.92 -0.48
N ALA A 301 -1.42 14.95 0.22
CA ALA A 301 -2.69 15.12 0.94
C ALA A 301 -2.57 16.14 2.09
N MET A 302 -1.46 16.12 2.83
CA MET A 302 -1.20 17.09 3.90
C MET A 302 -1.07 18.51 3.35
N MET A 303 -0.31 18.71 2.27
CA MET A 303 -0.13 20.00 1.62
C MET A 303 -1.43 20.54 1.01
N ALA A 304 -2.30 19.66 0.51
CA ALA A 304 -3.63 20.01 0.03
C ALA A 304 -4.62 20.38 1.16
N GLY A 305 -4.23 20.23 2.42
CA GLY A 305 -5.12 20.40 3.55
C GLY A 305 -6.17 19.28 3.68
N ALA A 306 -5.91 18.10 3.11
CA ALA A 306 -6.83 16.98 3.13
C ALA A 306 -6.76 16.16 4.43
N VAL A 307 -5.65 16.21 5.16
CA VAL A 307 -5.40 15.44 6.39
C VAL A 307 -5.86 16.22 7.61
N ALA A 308 -6.80 15.69 8.37
CA ALA A 308 -7.22 16.27 9.65
C ALA A 308 -6.25 15.92 10.79
N LYS A 309 -5.67 14.71 10.75
CA LYS A 309 -4.72 14.24 11.77
C LYS A 309 -3.64 13.38 11.12
N GLN A 310 -2.37 13.71 11.35
CA GLN A 310 -1.25 12.83 11.04
C GLN A 310 -1.04 11.80 12.15
N VAL A 311 -0.76 10.55 11.78
CA VAL A 311 -0.73 9.42 12.70
C VAL A 311 0.44 8.50 12.36
N PRO A 312 1.28 8.11 13.33
CA PRO A 312 2.27 7.05 13.14
C PRO A 312 1.61 5.72 12.78
N LEU A 313 2.23 4.95 11.89
CA LEU A 313 1.69 3.66 11.46
C LEU A 313 1.32 2.74 12.64
N SER A 314 2.12 2.73 13.70
CA SER A 314 1.89 1.91 14.90
C SER A 314 0.60 2.26 15.66
N GLN A 315 0.08 3.47 15.48
CA GLN A 315 -1.15 3.96 16.11
C GLN A 315 -2.33 4.02 15.12
N MET A 316 -2.08 3.83 13.84
CA MET A 316 -3.09 4.05 12.79
C MET A 316 -4.35 3.19 13.00
N ALA A 317 -4.23 1.92 13.34
CA ALA A 317 -5.38 1.06 13.59
C ALA A 317 -6.25 1.59 14.76
N GLN A 318 -5.64 2.05 15.82
CA GLN A 318 -6.35 2.63 16.98
C GLN A 318 -7.06 3.94 16.60
N GLU A 319 -6.39 4.80 15.85
CA GLU A 319 -6.97 6.08 15.41
C GLU A 319 -8.13 5.89 14.42
N ILE A 320 -8.03 4.89 13.54
CA ILE A 320 -9.14 4.48 12.68
C ILE A 320 -10.37 4.07 13.52
N LEU A 321 -10.18 3.27 14.55
CA LEU A 321 -11.28 2.85 15.43
C LEU A 321 -11.88 4.03 16.20
N ILE A 322 -11.05 4.94 16.73
CA ILE A 322 -11.51 6.16 17.41
C ILE A 322 -12.30 7.05 16.44
N ALA A 323 -11.77 7.27 15.23
CA ALA A 323 -12.43 8.05 14.18
C ALA A 323 -13.77 7.43 13.78
N SER A 324 -13.84 6.09 13.73
CA SER A 324 -15.05 5.36 13.35
C SER A 324 -16.12 5.35 14.44
N ALA A 325 -15.73 5.45 15.71
CA ALA A 325 -16.67 5.60 16.83
C ALA A 325 -17.38 6.97 16.81
N GLY A 326 -16.65 8.02 16.44
CA GLY A 326 -17.10 9.39 16.25
C GLY A 326 -17.88 9.97 17.43
N ASN A 327 -17.48 11.12 17.91
CA ASN A 327 -18.28 11.87 18.90
C ASN A 327 -19.36 12.68 18.17
N LYS A 328 -20.64 12.32 18.29
CA LYS A 328 -21.78 13.12 17.76
C LYS A 328 -21.79 14.57 18.28
N THR A 329 -21.11 14.83 19.37
CA THR A 329 -21.03 16.16 20.01
C THR A 329 -20.09 17.13 19.29
N ALA A 330 -19.03 16.67 18.62
CA ALA A 330 -18.12 17.55 17.88
C ALA A 330 -18.68 18.06 16.55
N ARG A 331 -19.71 17.38 16.01
CA ARG A 331 -20.35 17.77 14.73
C ARG A 331 -21.22 19.03 14.83
N LYS A 332 -21.67 19.44 16.01
CA LYS A 332 -22.50 20.66 16.20
C LYS A 332 -21.71 21.94 16.41
N ALA A 333 -20.40 21.85 16.68
CA ALA A 333 -19.56 23.03 16.99
C ALA A 333 -18.78 23.59 15.77
N GLY A 334 -18.89 23.00 14.60
CA GLY A 334 -18.15 23.38 13.37
C GLY A 334 -18.95 24.13 12.32
N VAL A 335 -20.20 24.56 12.62
CA VAL A 335 -21.01 25.40 11.73
C VAL A 335 -21.44 26.63 12.54
N ALA A 336 -20.55 27.57 12.65
CA ALA A 336 -20.83 28.96 13.01
C ALA A 336 -19.84 29.85 12.26
#